data_33be6b69ec6c8d8bc57c8a9c7e956a35
#
_entry.id   33be6b69ec6c8d8bc57c8a9c7e956a35
#
_cell.length_a   1.000
_cell.length_b   1.000
_cell.length_c   1.000
_cell.angle_alpha   90.00
_cell.angle_beta   90.00
_cell.angle_gamma   90.00
#
_symmetry.space_group_name_H-M   'P 1'
#
loop_
_entity.id
_entity.type
_entity.pdbx_description
1 polymer ?
#
loop_
_entity_poly.entity_id
_entity_poly.type
_entity_poly.pdbx_seq_one_letter_code
_entity_poly.pdbx_strand_id
1 'polypeptide(L)' 'MAIPAKVLTIDHEKANVDFGGGVVREVNVALVTVGVGDYVLVHAGYAIQVLDKEEALETLRLWNEILELEPKPQ' A
#
# COMPACT_ATOMS: atom_id res chain seq x y z
N MET A 1 -8.02 1.85 -9.46
CA MET A 1 -7.10 2.80 -8.82
C MET A 1 -6.09 2.03 -7.98
N ALA A 2 -4.82 2.37 -8.06
CA ALA A 2 -3.79 1.66 -7.31
C ALA A 2 -3.61 2.31 -5.94
N ILE A 3 -3.48 1.48 -4.90
CA ILE A 3 -3.41 1.93 -3.51
C ILE A 3 -2.14 1.35 -2.87
N PRO A 4 -1.34 2.16 -2.17
CA PRO A 4 -0.16 1.64 -1.48
C PRO A 4 -0.55 0.84 -0.24
N ALA A 5 0.19 -0.22 0.02
CA ALA A 5 -0.02 -1.07 1.19
C ALA A 5 1.30 -1.66 1.68
N LYS A 6 1.38 -1.93 2.97
CA LYS A 6 2.55 -2.53 3.59
C LYS A 6 2.40 -4.04 3.67
N VAL A 7 3.39 -4.77 3.22
CA VAL A 7 3.41 -6.23 3.28
C VAL A 7 3.69 -6.68 4.71
N LEU A 8 2.77 -7.45 5.28
CA LEU A 8 2.89 -7.97 6.64
C LEU A 8 3.42 -9.40 6.66
N THR A 9 2.88 -10.26 5.80
CA THR A 9 3.29 -11.66 5.69
C THR A 9 3.22 -12.09 4.23
N ILE A 10 4.04 -13.08 3.87
CA ILE A 10 4.07 -13.63 2.51
C ILE A 10 3.96 -15.15 2.62
N ASP A 11 3.09 -15.74 1.78
CA ASP A 11 2.96 -17.16 1.62
C ASP A 11 2.88 -17.47 0.12
N HIS A 12 4.00 -17.89 -0.46
CA HIS A 12 4.14 -18.17 -1.89
C HIS A 12 3.75 -16.93 -2.74
N GLU A 13 2.69 -17.03 -3.51
CA GLU A 13 2.23 -15.94 -4.40
C GLU A 13 1.23 -15.00 -3.73
N LYS A 14 0.93 -15.23 -2.44
CA LYS A 14 -0.04 -14.43 -1.69
C LYS A 14 0.66 -13.71 -0.56
N ALA A 15 0.19 -12.53 -0.25
CA ALA A 15 0.68 -11.75 0.88
C ALA A 15 -0.49 -11.08 1.58
N ASN A 16 -0.38 -10.95 2.89
CA ASN A 16 -1.29 -10.09 3.64
C ASN A 16 -0.67 -8.71 3.71
N VAL A 17 -1.43 -7.72 3.30
CA VAL A 17 -0.98 -6.33 3.26
C VAL A 17 -1.92 -5.45 4.06
N ASP A 18 -1.36 -4.42 4.67
CA ASP A 18 -2.10 -3.43 5.44
C ASP A 18 -2.24 -2.15 4.60
N PHE A 19 -3.49 -1.81 4.30
CA PHE A 19 -3.82 -0.59 3.56
C PHE A 19 -3.88 0.65 4.46
N GLY A 20 -3.64 0.49 5.75
CA GLY A 20 -3.73 1.54 6.74
C GLY A 20 -4.93 1.37 7.66
N GLY A 21 -4.83 1.89 8.87
CA GLY A 21 -5.92 1.83 9.85
C GLY A 21 -6.34 0.42 10.27
N GLY A 22 -5.47 -0.56 10.13
CA GLY A 22 -5.77 -1.96 10.47
C GLY A 22 -6.55 -2.72 9.40
N VAL A 23 -6.72 -2.15 8.21
CA VAL A 23 -7.39 -2.82 7.10
C VAL A 23 -6.41 -3.76 6.42
N VAL A 24 -6.51 -5.05 6.70
CA VAL A 24 -5.62 -6.08 6.16
C VAL A 24 -6.37 -6.90 5.11
N ARG A 25 -5.71 -7.11 3.96
CA ARG A 25 -6.27 -7.91 2.87
C ARG A 25 -5.19 -8.80 2.27
N GLU A 26 -5.61 -9.93 1.72
CA GLU A 26 -4.73 -10.80 0.95
C GLU A 26 -4.66 -10.30 -0.49
N VAL A 27 -3.44 -10.18 -1.01
CA VAL A 27 -3.21 -9.79 -2.40
C VAL A 27 -2.26 -10.78 -3.06
N ASN A 28 -2.30 -10.84 -4.38
CA ASN A 28 -1.39 -11.65 -5.16
C ASN A 28 -0.10 -10.86 -5.43
N VAL A 29 1.04 -11.44 -5.10
CA VAL A 29 2.37 -10.81 -5.27
C VAL A 29 3.23 -11.53 -6.32
N ALA A 30 2.60 -12.32 -7.19
CA ALA A 30 3.32 -13.07 -8.22
C ALA A 30 4.01 -12.17 -9.26
N LEU A 31 3.52 -10.97 -9.46
CA LEU A 31 4.04 -10.03 -10.45
C LEU A 31 5.26 -9.24 -9.99
N VAL A 32 5.59 -9.31 -8.71
CA VAL A 32 6.67 -8.51 -8.12
C VAL A 32 7.56 -9.39 -7.23
N THR A 33 8.78 -8.92 -6.98
CA THR A 33 9.67 -9.51 -5.98
C THR A 33 9.60 -8.63 -4.74
N VAL A 34 9.07 -9.18 -3.66
CA VAL A 34 8.74 -8.39 -2.47
C VAL A 34 9.11 -9.15 -1.20
N GLY A 35 9.46 -8.41 -0.16
CA GLY A 35 9.75 -8.93 1.18
C GLY A 35 8.80 -8.38 2.23
N VAL A 36 8.74 -9.04 3.38
CA VAL A 36 7.96 -8.56 4.53
C VAL A 36 8.49 -7.18 4.95
N GLY A 37 7.57 -6.24 5.16
CA GLY A 37 7.90 -4.87 5.49
C GLY A 37 7.99 -3.93 4.29
N ASP A 38 8.03 -4.47 3.09
CA ASP A 38 8.02 -3.65 1.87
C ASP A 38 6.65 -3.03 1.63
N TYR A 39 6.65 -1.93 0.90
CA TYR A 39 5.41 -1.32 0.44
C TYR A 39 5.18 -1.68 -1.02
N VAL A 40 3.94 -1.97 -1.34
CA VAL A 40 3.54 -2.33 -2.70
C VAL A 40 2.36 -1.47 -3.15
N LEU A 41 2.28 -1.28 -4.45
CA LEU A 41 1.12 -0.65 -5.07
C LEU A 41 0.16 -1.76 -5.49
N VAL A 42 -1.07 -1.72 -4.97
CA VAL A 42 -2.07 -2.77 -5.21
C VAL A 42 -3.15 -2.24 -6.14
N HIS A 43 -3.45 -3.02 -7.17
CA HIS A 43 -4.53 -2.73 -8.12
C HIS A 43 -5.28 -4.02 -8.41
N ALA A 44 -6.59 -3.99 -8.21
CA ALA A 44 -7.47 -5.13 -8.49
C ALA A 44 -7.02 -6.44 -7.82
N GLY A 45 -6.49 -6.34 -6.59
CA GLY A 45 -6.05 -7.52 -5.83
C GLY A 45 -4.65 -8.01 -6.16
N TYR A 46 -3.92 -7.32 -7.04
CA TYR A 46 -2.54 -7.65 -7.42
C TYR A 46 -1.59 -6.54 -7.00
N ALA A 47 -0.45 -6.95 -6.43
CA ALA A 47 0.66 -6.04 -6.24
C ALA A 47 1.35 -5.86 -7.60
N ILE A 48 1.35 -4.64 -8.11
CA ILE A 48 1.85 -4.34 -9.46
C ILE A 48 3.23 -3.69 -9.43
N GLN A 49 3.64 -3.17 -8.29
CA GLN A 49 4.93 -2.49 -8.16
C GLN A 49 5.35 -2.50 -6.71
N VAL A 50 6.65 -2.72 -6.47
CA VAL A 50 7.24 -2.54 -5.15
C VAL A 50 7.68 -1.09 -5.04
N LEU A 51 7.22 -0.41 -4.00
CA LEU A 51 7.58 0.97 -3.73
C LEU A 51 8.79 1.01 -2.81
N ASP A 52 9.67 1.95 -3.05
CA ASP A 52 10.69 2.31 -2.07
C ASP A 52 9.97 2.82 -0.82
N LYS A 53 10.49 2.47 0.35
CA LYS A 53 9.92 2.89 1.62
C LYS A 53 9.73 4.41 1.71
N GLU A 54 10.69 5.16 1.20
CA GLU A 54 10.60 6.62 1.16
C GLU A 54 9.50 7.09 0.22
N GLU A 55 9.37 6.48 -0.95
CA GLU A 55 8.31 6.79 -1.91
C GLU A 55 6.94 6.50 -1.34
N ALA A 56 6.79 5.37 -0.63
CA ALA A 56 5.52 5.00 -0.01
C ALA A 56 5.12 5.98 1.08
N LEU A 57 6.06 6.37 1.93
CA LEU A 57 5.81 7.35 2.98
C LEU A 57 5.47 8.71 2.40
N GLU A 58 6.15 9.12 1.35
CA GLU A 58 5.86 10.36 0.65
C GLU A 58 4.47 10.36 0.02
N THR A 59 4.09 9.25 -0.61
CA THR A 59 2.76 9.09 -1.20
C THR A 59 1.68 9.19 -0.13
N LEU A 60 1.86 8.51 1.00
CA LEU A 60 0.92 8.57 2.11
C LEU A 60 0.83 9.99 2.69
N ARG A 61 1.96 10.68 2.78
CA ARG A 61 1.99 12.07 3.25
C ARG A 61 1.23 12.98 2.31
N LEU A 62 1.41 12.82 1.00
CA LEU A 62 0.68 13.60 0.01
C LEU A 62 -0.82 13.37 0.09
N TRP A 63 -1.26 12.15 0.29
CA TRP A 63 -2.67 11.85 0.51
C TRP A 63 -3.21 12.55 1.74
N ASN A 64 -2.45 12.53 2.84
CA ASN A 64 -2.84 13.22 4.06
C ASN A 64 -2.92 14.74 3.86
N GLU A 65 -1.98 15.31 3.13
CA GLU A 65 -2.01 16.74 2.80
C GLU A 65 -3.22 17.10 1.96
N ILE A 66 -3.59 16.27 0.99
CA ILE A 66 -4.79 16.47 0.19
C ILE A 66 -6.04 16.48 1.05
N LEU A 67 -6.12 15.52 2.00
CA LEU A 67 -7.26 15.46 2.92
C LEU A 67 -7.31 16.66 3.85
N GLU A 68 -6.14 17.19 4.27
CA GLU A 68 -6.06 18.38 5.11
C GLU A 68 -6.42 19.65 4.36
N LEU A 69 -6.21 19.68 3.04
CA LEU A 69 -6.51 20.85 2.22
C LEU A 69 -7.98 20.92 1.83
N GLU A 70 -8.77 19.88 2.08
CA GLU A 70 -10.20 19.95 1.86
C GLU A 70 -10.81 21.02 2.78
N PRO A 71 -11.79 21.80 2.27
CA PRO A 71 -12.41 22.82 3.08
C PRO A 71 -13.03 22.19 4.33
N LYS A 72 -12.49 22.53 5.47
CA LYS A 72 -13.08 22.08 6.74
C LYS A 72 -14.35 22.85 6.96
N PRO A 73 -15.43 22.20 7.35
CA PRO A 73 -16.62 22.94 7.77
C PRO A 73 -16.26 23.82 8.96
N GLN A 74 -16.50 25.05 8.81
CA GLN A 74 -16.24 26.02 9.88
C GLN A 74 -17.48 26.23 10.72
#